data_f39f116dd9273de42ab87a06ce6c567b
#
_entry.id   f39f116dd9273de42ab87a06ce6c567b
#
_cell.length_a   1.000
_cell.length_b   1.000
_cell.length_c   1.000
_cell.angle_alpha   90.00
_cell.angle_beta   90.00
_cell.angle_gamma   90.00
#
_symmetry.space_group_name_H-M   'P 1'
#
loop_
_entity.id
_entity.type
_entity.pdbx_description
1 polymer ?
#
loop_
_entity_poly.entity_id
_entity_poly.type
_entity_poly.pdbx_seq_one_letter_code
_entity_poly.pdbx_strand_id
1 'polypeptide(L)'
;MADKDIGALIVIEGEQIAGIFTERDYARKIVLKGKASRNTPIAEIMTASVVTVGPKQSVLECMALMARERIRYLPVVENNQIAGIISIGDVLNAIIAEQEESLQRMERAARGESDLLT
;
A
#
# COMPACT_ATOMS: atom_id res chain seq x y z
N MET A 1 10.57 3.57 12.37
CA MET A 1 9.64 4.35 11.54
C MET A 1 9.96 5.84 11.56
N ALA A 2 10.26 6.39 12.71
CA ALA A 2 10.51 7.82 12.81
C ALA A 2 11.69 8.31 11.97
N ASP A 3 12.77 7.54 11.92
CA ASP A 3 14.01 7.97 11.27
C ASP A 3 14.02 7.81 9.74
N LYS A 4 13.11 7.04 9.20
CA LYS A 4 13.11 6.73 7.77
C LYS A 4 11.78 6.97 7.08
N ASP A 5 10.86 7.63 7.74
CA ASP A 5 9.55 7.94 7.18
C ASP A 5 8.80 6.71 6.67
N ILE A 6 8.98 5.60 7.36
CA ILE A 6 8.30 4.34 7.01
C ILE A 6 7.02 4.23 7.80
N GLY A 7 5.89 4.01 7.09
CA GLY A 7 4.58 3.90 7.72
C GLY A 7 4.14 2.50 8.07
N ALA A 8 4.84 1.48 7.59
CA ALA A 8 4.48 0.09 7.83
C ALA A 8 5.68 -0.83 7.76
N LEU A 9 5.60 -1.93 8.50
CA LEU A 9 6.61 -2.99 8.50
C LEU A 9 5.91 -4.34 8.32
N ILE A 10 6.47 -5.19 7.47
CA ILE A 10 5.96 -6.54 7.28
C ILE A 10 6.71 -7.46 8.23
N VAL A 11 5.97 -8.26 8.98
CA VAL A 11 6.53 -9.22 9.93
C VAL A 11 6.58 -10.58 9.25
N ILE A 12 7.76 -11.18 9.19
CA ILE A 12 7.99 -12.45 8.51
C ILE A 12 8.37 -13.50 9.54
N GLU A 13 7.78 -14.68 9.40
CA GLU A 13 8.15 -15.84 10.18
C GLU A 13 8.45 -16.98 9.22
N GLY A 14 9.71 -17.43 9.21
CA GLY A 14 10.17 -18.37 8.19
C GLY A 14 10.14 -17.72 6.82
N GLU A 15 9.39 -18.31 5.89
CA GLU A 15 9.21 -17.77 4.54
C GLU A 15 7.84 -17.13 4.32
N GLN A 16 7.05 -17.00 5.39
CA GLN A 16 5.68 -16.53 5.28
C GLN A 16 5.49 -15.21 6.02
N ILE A 17 4.50 -14.46 5.55
CA ILE A 17 4.09 -13.24 6.23
C ILE A 17 3.31 -13.61 7.47
N ALA A 18 3.82 -13.23 8.65
CA ALA A 18 3.12 -13.45 9.91
C ALA A 18 2.15 -12.32 10.22
N GLY A 19 2.46 -11.11 9.78
CA GLY A 19 1.60 -9.97 10.02
C GLY A 19 2.15 -8.69 9.42
N ILE A 20 1.44 -7.61 9.69
CA ILE A 20 1.86 -6.27 9.30
C ILE A 20 1.70 -5.34 10.50
N PHE A 21 2.66 -4.45 10.67
CA PHE A 21 2.67 -3.47 11.75
C PHE A 21 2.75 -2.07 11.15
N THR A 22 1.84 -1.20 11.53
CA THR A 22 1.77 0.17 10.98
C THR A 22 1.89 1.21 12.09
N GLU A 23 2.12 2.47 11.69
CA GLU A 23 2.09 3.59 12.63
C GLU A 23 0.77 3.65 13.38
N ARG A 24 -0.31 3.29 12.70
CA ARG A 24 -1.63 3.27 13.30
C ARG A 24 -1.73 2.21 14.40
N ASP A 25 -1.12 1.04 14.17
CA ASP A 25 -1.05 0.00 15.18
C ASP A 25 -0.28 0.47 16.41
N TYR A 26 0.82 1.18 16.18
CA TYR A 26 1.61 1.73 17.28
C TYR A 26 0.77 2.69 18.12
N ALA A 27 0.11 3.64 17.46
CA ALA A 27 -0.71 4.61 18.15
C ALA A 27 -1.86 3.97 18.93
N ARG A 28 -2.54 3.01 18.31
CA ARG A 28 -3.71 2.38 18.93
C ARG A 28 -3.37 1.38 20.01
N LYS A 29 -2.36 0.56 19.77
CA LYS A 29 -2.10 -0.59 20.64
C LYS A 29 -1.03 -0.35 21.68
N ILE A 30 -0.13 0.58 21.43
CA ILE A 30 0.91 0.89 22.40
C ILE A 30 0.57 2.16 23.18
N VAL A 31 0.39 3.27 22.47
CA VAL A 31 0.17 4.56 23.12
C VAL A 31 -1.17 4.61 23.87
N LEU A 32 -2.26 4.24 23.17
CA LEU A 32 -3.60 4.36 23.75
C LEU A 32 -3.90 3.31 24.81
N LYS A 33 -3.27 2.13 24.73
CA LYS A 33 -3.49 1.06 25.70
C LYS A 33 -2.42 1.02 26.80
N GLY A 34 -1.52 1.98 26.79
CA GLY A 34 -0.50 2.09 27.82
C GLY A 34 0.58 1.02 27.79
N LYS A 35 0.73 0.33 26.68
CA LYS A 35 1.79 -0.68 26.57
C LYS A 35 3.13 -0.01 26.31
N ALA A 36 4.18 -0.54 26.93
CA ALA A 36 5.54 -0.03 26.72
C ALA A 36 6.13 -0.67 25.48
N SER A 37 6.50 0.15 24.49
CA SER A 37 7.05 -0.34 23.23
C SER A 37 8.33 -1.15 23.41
N ARG A 38 9.11 -0.82 24.44
CA ARG A 38 10.36 -1.51 24.72
C ARG A 38 10.17 -2.98 25.10
N ASN A 39 9.08 -3.28 25.81
CA ASN A 39 8.84 -4.59 26.38
C ASN A 39 7.72 -5.37 25.70
N THR A 40 7.12 -4.82 24.65
CA THR A 40 6.00 -5.46 23.97
C THR A 40 6.48 -6.14 22.69
N PRO A 41 6.37 -7.47 22.58
CA PRO A 41 6.70 -8.15 21.33
C PRO A 41 5.80 -7.71 20.20
N ILE A 42 6.34 -7.64 18.99
CA ILE A 42 5.57 -7.19 17.83
C ILE A 42 4.38 -8.11 17.53
N ALA A 43 4.47 -9.39 17.88
CA ALA A 43 3.38 -10.34 17.67
C ALA A 43 2.11 -9.93 18.40
N GLU A 44 2.22 -9.20 19.50
CA GLU A 44 1.05 -8.75 20.28
C GLU A 44 0.33 -7.56 19.65
N ILE A 45 1.02 -6.82 18.78
CA ILE A 45 0.48 -5.57 18.24
C ILE A 45 0.32 -5.56 16.74
N MET A 46 0.90 -6.54 16.03
CA MET A 46 0.75 -6.61 14.59
C MET A 46 -0.64 -7.09 14.20
N THR A 47 -1.03 -6.78 12.96
CA THR A 47 -2.24 -7.33 12.37
C THR A 47 -1.88 -8.65 11.71
N ALA A 48 -2.46 -9.75 12.18
CA ALA A 48 -2.12 -11.10 11.70
C ALA A 48 -2.87 -11.49 10.42
N SER A 49 -4.09 -10.99 10.25
CA SER A 49 -4.86 -11.27 9.03
C SER A 49 -4.43 -10.29 7.94
N VAL A 50 -3.42 -10.66 7.18
CA VAL A 50 -2.83 -9.76 6.19
C VAL A 50 -3.45 -10.00 4.82
N VAL A 51 -3.94 -8.91 4.20
CA VAL A 51 -4.45 -8.94 2.83
C VAL A 51 -3.28 -8.64 1.91
N THR A 52 -3.06 -9.48 0.92
CA THR A 52 -1.96 -9.34 -0.02
C THR A 52 -2.47 -9.24 -1.45
N VAL A 53 -1.64 -8.74 -2.34
CA VAL A 53 -1.94 -8.66 -3.78
C VAL A 53 -0.76 -9.21 -4.57
N GLY A 54 -1.04 -9.58 -5.81
CA GLY A 54 0.02 -9.97 -6.74
C GLY A 54 0.48 -8.77 -7.58
N PRO A 55 1.63 -8.86 -8.23
CA PRO A 55 2.17 -7.74 -9.02
C PRO A 55 1.35 -7.41 -10.26
N LYS A 56 0.49 -8.32 -10.69
CA LYS A 56 -0.35 -8.10 -11.87
C LYS A 56 -1.72 -7.50 -11.55
N GLN A 57 -2.04 -7.32 -10.28
CA GLN A 57 -3.31 -6.69 -9.92
C GLN A 57 -3.29 -5.22 -10.31
N SER A 58 -4.43 -4.74 -10.79
CA SER A 58 -4.52 -3.35 -11.25
C SER A 58 -4.55 -2.39 -10.07
N VAL A 59 -4.21 -1.13 -10.36
CA VAL A 59 -4.25 -0.06 -9.37
C VAL A 59 -5.66 0.11 -8.81
N LEU A 60 -6.67 0.02 -9.68
CA LEU A 60 -8.06 0.16 -9.24
C LEU A 60 -8.51 -0.98 -8.34
N GLU A 61 -8.05 -2.20 -8.61
CA GLU A 61 -8.34 -3.34 -7.74
C GLU A 61 -7.71 -3.15 -6.37
N CYS A 62 -6.48 -2.64 -6.32
CA CYS A 62 -5.81 -2.35 -5.06
C CYS A 62 -6.55 -1.27 -4.28
N MET A 63 -7.02 -0.23 -4.96
CA MET A 63 -7.80 0.84 -4.32
C MET A 63 -9.10 0.28 -3.72
N ALA A 64 -9.82 -0.53 -4.47
CA ALA A 64 -11.06 -1.13 -4.01
C ALA A 64 -10.82 -2.02 -2.79
N LEU A 65 -9.73 -2.78 -2.79
CA LEU A 65 -9.37 -3.65 -1.70
C LEU A 65 -9.03 -2.85 -0.44
N MET A 66 -8.25 -1.79 -0.59
CA MET A 66 -7.92 -0.90 0.53
C MET A 66 -9.16 -0.26 1.13
N ALA A 67 -10.09 0.17 0.29
CA ALA A 67 -11.34 0.78 0.75
C ALA A 67 -12.22 -0.24 1.48
N ARG A 68 -12.37 -1.43 0.91
CA ARG A 68 -13.20 -2.48 1.50
C ARG A 68 -12.67 -2.96 2.84
N GLU A 69 -11.37 -3.17 2.92
CA GLU A 69 -10.73 -3.68 4.13
C GLU A 69 -10.29 -2.57 5.09
N ARG A 70 -10.43 -1.31 4.67
CA ARG A 70 -10.04 -0.14 5.48
C ARG A 70 -8.57 -0.18 5.87
N ILE A 71 -7.72 -0.52 4.92
CA ILE A 71 -6.29 -0.60 5.12
C ILE A 71 -5.58 0.37 4.17
N ARG A 72 -4.38 0.79 4.55
CA ARG A 72 -3.60 1.77 3.79
C ARG A 72 -2.36 1.19 3.15
N TYR A 73 -2.09 -0.08 3.38
CA TYR A 73 -0.91 -0.76 2.89
C TYR A 73 -1.27 -2.14 2.42
N LEU A 74 -0.66 -2.57 1.32
CA LEU A 74 -0.84 -3.91 0.78
C LEU A 74 0.52 -4.50 0.46
N PRO A 75 0.91 -5.59 1.12
CA PRO A 75 2.08 -6.34 0.70
C PRO A 75 1.84 -6.95 -0.69
N VAL A 76 2.86 -6.87 -1.53
CA VAL A 76 2.82 -7.48 -2.86
C VAL A 76 3.61 -8.77 -2.79
N VAL A 77 2.97 -9.88 -3.15
CA VAL A 77 3.57 -11.22 -3.09
C VAL A 77 3.67 -11.80 -4.47
N GLU A 78 4.83 -12.35 -4.80
CA GLU A 78 5.07 -13.02 -6.07
C GLU A 78 5.86 -14.29 -5.78
N ASN A 79 5.39 -15.42 -6.30
CA ASN A 79 6.04 -16.73 -6.09
C ASN A 79 6.25 -17.05 -4.60
N ASN A 80 5.25 -16.78 -3.78
CA ASN A 80 5.28 -16.97 -2.33
C ASN A 80 6.33 -16.16 -1.60
N GLN A 81 6.87 -15.12 -2.24
CA GLN A 81 7.85 -14.23 -1.64
C GLN A 81 7.35 -12.80 -1.71
N ILE A 82 7.76 -12.00 -0.73
CA ILE A 82 7.40 -10.59 -0.71
C ILE A 82 8.20 -9.85 -1.76
N ALA A 83 7.49 -9.24 -2.71
CA ALA A 83 8.11 -8.41 -3.75
C ALA A 83 8.18 -6.95 -3.31
N GLY A 84 7.27 -6.52 -2.46
CA GLY A 84 7.25 -5.13 -1.99
C GLY A 84 6.02 -4.83 -1.18
N ILE A 85 5.81 -3.57 -0.91
CA ILE A 85 4.63 -3.07 -0.22
C ILE A 85 4.18 -1.80 -0.92
N ILE A 86 2.87 -1.66 -1.12
CA ILE A 86 2.32 -0.42 -1.68
C ILE A 86 1.46 0.28 -0.64
N SER A 87 1.49 1.60 -0.66
CA SER A 87 0.68 2.43 0.22
C SER A 87 -0.49 3.02 -0.55
N ILE A 88 -1.47 3.55 0.19
CA ILE A 88 -2.58 4.26 -0.44
C ILE A 88 -2.08 5.48 -1.21
N GLY A 89 -1.01 6.12 -0.74
CA GLY A 89 -0.39 7.22 -1.46
C GLY A 89 0.15 6.81 -2.82
N ASP A 90 0.81 5.64 -2.89
CA ASP A 90 1.31 5.10 -4.16
C ASP A 90 0.17 4.87 -5.15
N VAL A 91 -0.95 4.30 -4.65
CA VAL A 91 -2.12 4.01 -5.49
C VAL A 91 -2.74 5.31 -6.01
N LEU A 92 -2.91 6.29 -5.13
CA LEU A 92 -3.48 7.59 -5.52
C LEU A 92 -2.62 8.30 -6.54
N ASN A 93 -1.30 8.29 -6.35
CA ASN A 93 -0.38 8.92 -7.29
C ASN A 93 -0.44 8.25 -8.67
N ALA A 94 -0.58 6.93 -8.70
CA ALA A 94 -0.71 6.21 -9.97
C ALA A 94 -1.99 6.58 -10.70
N ILE A 95 -3.10 6.70 -9.97
CA ILE A 95 -4.39 7.08 -10.55
C ILE A 95 -4.33 8.49 -11.10
N ILE A 96 -3.74 9.42 -10.35
CA ILE A 96 -3.59 10.81 -10.80
C ILE A 96 -2.76 10.87 -12.07
N ALA A 97 -1.66 10.14 -12.13
CA ALA A 97 -0.80 10.09 -13.33
C ALA A 97 -1.57 9.59 -14.56
N GLU A 98 -2.39 8.56 -14.40
CA GLU A 98 -3.22 8.06 -15.49
C GLU A 98 -4.23 9.10 -15.97
N GLN A 99 -4.84 9.82 -15.05
CA GLN A 99 -5.81 10.88 -15.39
C GLN A 99 -5.14 12.03 -16.13
N GLU A 100 -3.95 12.42 -15.71
CA GLU A 100 -3.20 13.47 -16.39
C GLU A 100 -2.86 13.07 -17.83
N GLU A 101 -2.43 11.83 -18.04
CA GLU A 101 -2.19 11.32 -19.39
C GLU A 101 -3.44 11.36 -20.25
N SER A 102 -4.57 10.96 -19.69
CA SER A 102 -5.85 10.98 -20.41
C SER A 102 -6.24 12.39 -20.82
N LEU A 103 -6.06 13.36 -19.91
CA LEU A 103 -6.35 14.76 -20.20
C LEU A 103 -5.45 15.30 -21.28
N GLN A 104 -4.17 14.97 -21.24
CA GLN A 104 -3.22 15.41 -22.25
C GLN A 104 -3.58 14.85 -23.62
N ARG A 105 -4.02 13.61 -23.69
CA ARG A 105 -4.46 13.01 -24.95
C ARG A 105 -5.70 13.69 -25.48
N MET A 106 -6.64 14.02 -24.61
CA MET A 106 -7.86 14.75 -25.00
C MET A 106 -7.55 16.15 -25.52
N GLU A 107 -6.65 16.85 -24.84
CA GLU A 107 -6.24 18.18 -25.27
C GLU A 107 -5.57 18.17 -26.63
N ARG A 108 -4.72 17.19 -26.87
CA ARG A 108 -4.05 17.05 -28.17
C ARG A 108 -5.04 16.76 -29.28
N ALA A 109 -6.01 15.91 -29.00
CA ALA A 109 -7.06 15.61 -29.96
C ALA A 109 -7.90 16.85 -30.28
N ALA A 110 -8.24 17.64 -29.25
CA ALA A 110 -9.02 18.87 -29.43
C ALA A 110 -8.27 19.92 -30.25
N ARG A 111 -6.94 19.93 -30.18
CA ARG A 111 -6.12 20.86 -30.92
C ARG A 111 -5.75 20.34 -32.32
N GLY A 112 -6.24 19.18 -32.70
CA GLY A 112 -5.91 18.58 -33.98
C GLY A 112 -4.54 17.91 -34.03
N GLU A 113 -3.93 17.68 -32.89
CA GLU A 113 -2.65 17.01 -32.76
C GLU A 113 -2.82 15.51 -32.51
N SER A 114 -3.71 14.92 -33.22
CA SER A 114 -4.09 13.55 -33.04
C SER A 114 -3.03 12.60 -33.54
N ASP A 115 -2.88 11.47 -32.88
CA ASP A 115 -2.00 10.39 -33.33
C ASP A 115 -2.45 9.82 -34.68
N LEU A 116 -3.70 10.06 -35.04
CA LEU A 116 -4.22 9.62 -36.32
C LEU A 116 -3.67 10.39 -37.50
N LEU A 117 -3.11 11.55 -37.24
CA LEU A 117 -2.54 12.39 -38.26
C LEU A 117 -1.06 12.11 -38.50
N THR A 118 -0.51 11.29 -37.68
CA THR A 118 0.93 10.96 -37.77
C THR A 118 1.15 9.56 -38.27
#